data_20063872642a5d8a866e8540562570bd
#
_entry.id   20063872642a5d8a866e8540562570bd
#
_cell.length_a   1.000
_cell.length_b   1.000
_cell.length_c   1.000
_cell.angle_alpha   90.00
_cell.angle_beta   90.00
_cell.angle_gamma   90.00
#
_symmetry.space_group_name_H-M   'P 1'
#
loop_
_entity.id
_entity.type
_entity.pdbx_description
1 polymer ?
#
loop_
_entity_poly.entity_id
_entity_poly.type
_entity_poly.pdbx_seq_one_letter_code
_entity_poly.pdbx_strand_id
1 'polypeptide(L)'
;MSLRPDFKARAVLIAERIELRAWKAQERLASNPLAVSVPGGGLAVLFRFGVVVFFDTTEREESDFFAQIGPSLVGALPLPETEEVQVRIDFKAREGMQGDAVSLASDEIERLQVVADVLSKSVMLAWYEARIQGGFELIEPLASELQRTGRIGARARGLSRQIGAMLLSQHLMAGGVEVDDKPELLWDRPELEGLFIRLEDEFEIKERHALLVRKIDLISRTAQTLLQLQQGRHSLRLELYIVILIVVEILLTLYELFFRQG
;
A
#
# COMPACT_ATOMS: atom_id res chain seq x y z
N MET A 1 -21.87 -16.72 -19.68
CA MET A 1 -21.12 -17.16 -18.48
C MET A 1 -22.18 -17.56 -17.47
N SER A 2 -22.06 -18.70 -16.80
CA SER A 2 -23.03 -19.10 -15.77
C SER A 2 -22.18 -19.50 -14.55
N LEU A 3 -22.09 -18.59 -13.59
CA LEU A 3 -21.45 -18.85 -12.31
C LEU A 3 -22.35 -19.76 -11.45
N ARG A 4 -21.77 -20.47 -10.51
CA ARG A 4 -22.53 -21.22 -9.52
C ARG A 4 -23.34 -20.25 -8.63
N PRO A 5 -24.44 -20.66 -8.04
CA PRO A 5 -25.23 -19.79 -7.16
C PRO A 5 -24.50 -19.39 -5.87
N ASP A 6 -23.48 -20.15 -5.48
CA ASP A 6 -22.64 -19.89 -4.31
C ASP A 6 -21.19 -20.22 -4.70
N PHE A 7 -20.32 -19.20 -4.61
CA PHE A 7 -18.93 -19.28 -5.02
C PHE A 7 -18.06 -18.34 -4.22
N LYS A 8 -16.74 -18.53 -4.33
CA LYS A 8 -15.76 -17.68 -3.70
C LYS A 8 -15.30 -16.58 -4.65
N ALA A 9 -15.22 -15.34 -4.13
CA ALA A 9 -14.45 -14.26 -4.74
C ALA A 9 -13.11 -14.14 -4.01
N ARG A 10 -12.01 -14.05 -4.76
CA ARG A 10 -10.66 -13.95 -4.22
C ARG A 10 -9.89 -12.81 -4.90
N ALA A 11 -9.53 -11.81 -4.12
CA ALA A 11 -8.63 -10.73 -4.55
C ALA A 11 -7.18 -11.13 -4.28
N VAL A 12 -6.31 -10.90 -5.25
CA VAL A 12 -4.88 -11.20 -5.16
C VAL A 12 -4.08 -9.99 -5.64
N LEU A 13 -3.33 -9.38 -4.75
CA LEU A 13 -2.32 -8.38 -5.09
C LEU A 13 -1.01 -9.10 -5.44
N ILE A 14 -0.66 -9.10 -6.73
CA ILE A 14 0.46 -9.89 -7.27
C ILE A 14 1.67 -9.04 -7.71
N ALA A 15 1.45 -7.76 -8.02
CA ALA A 15 2.47 -6.86 -8.54
C ALA A 15 2.19 -5.40 -8.12
N GLU A 16 3.15 -4.52 -8.34
CA GLU A 16 2.93 -3.07 -8.17
C GLU A 16 2.03 -2.50 -9.27
N ARG A 17 2.06 -3.10 -10.47
CA ARG A 17 1.25 -2.67 -11.62
C ARG A 17 1.06 -3.80 -12.63
N ILE A 18 -0.11 -3.80 -13.30
CA ILE A 18 -0.40 -4.66 -14.46
C ILE A 18 -0.54 -3.78 -15.71
N GLU A 19 0.24 -4.07 -16.75
CA GLU A 19 0.15 -3.37 -18.05
C GLU A 19 -0.96 -3.97 -18.92
N LEU A 20 -2.20 -3.61 -18.61
CA LEU A 20 -3.39 -4.14 -19.28
C LEU A 20 -3.43 -3.88 -20.80
N ARG A 21 -2.75 -2.83 -21.29
CA ARG A 21 -2.70 -2.49 -22.73
C ARG A 21 -1.89 -3.49 -23.54
N ALA A 22 -0.83 -4.03 -22.94
CA ALA A 22 0.06 -4.98 -23.57
C ALA A 22 -0.52 -6.41 -23.59
N TRP A 23 -1.43 -6.69 -22.68
CA TRP A 23 -2.03 -8.01 -22.55
C TRP A 23 -3.22 -8.18 -23.49
N LYS A 24 -3.13 -9.19 -24.35
CA LYS A 24 -4.18 -9.59 -25.29
C LYS A 24 -5.06 -10.64 -24.62
N ALA A 25 -6.07 -10.19 -23.89
CA ALA A 25 -7.10 -11.09 -23.36
C ALA A 25 -7.84 -11.82 -24.49
N GLN A 26 -8.07 -13.11 -24.32
CA GLN A 26 -8.77 -13.93 -25.31
C GLN A 26 -10.25 -13.53 -25.42
N GLU A 27 -10.92 -13.24 -24.30
CA GLU A 27 -12.32 -12.86 -24.25
C GLU A 27 -12.53 -11.73 -23.21
N ARG A 28 -12.74 -10.52 -23.71
CA ARG A 28 -13.06 -9.37 -22.86
C ARG A 28 -14.56 -9.28 -22.66
N LEU A 29 -15.01 -9.30 -21.43
CA LEU A 29 -16.40 -9.20 -21.03
C LEU A 29 -16.79 -7.77 -20.68
N ALA A 30 -15.87 -7.02 -20.05
CA ALA A 30 -16.01 -5.58 -19.76
C ALA A 30 -14.65 -4.89 -19.81
N SER A 31 -14.63 -3.56 -19.93
CA SER A 31 -13.40 -2.78 -20.16
C SER A 31 -12.94 -1.98 -18.95
N ASN A 32 -13.83 -1.59 -18.06
CA ASN A 32 -13.48 -0.72 -16.93
C ASN A 32 -14.32 -1.05 -15.68
N PRO A 33 -13.72 -1.74 -14.68
CA PRO A 33 -12.45 -2.45 -14.76
C PRO A 33 -12.46 -3.59 -15.78
N LEU A 34 -11.29 -3.98 -16.27
CA LEU A 34 -11.16 -5.05 -17.26
C LEU A 34 -11.62 -6.39 -16.68
N ALA A 35 -12.70 -6.93 -17.23
CA ALA A 35 -13.21 -8.25 -16.86
C ALA A 35 -13.02 -9.23 -18.02
N VAL A 36 -12.52 -10.42 -17.71
CA VAL A 36 -12.21 -11.46 -18.69
C VAL A 36 -12.69 -12.82 -18.20
N SER A 37 -13.05 -13.67 -19.13
CA SER A 37 -13.37 -15.08 -18.83
C SER A 37 -12.11 -15.87 -18.50
N VAL A 38 -12.20 -16.72 -17.48
CA VAL A 38 -11.16 -17.68 -17.12
C VAL A 38 -11.53 -19.04 -17.70
N PRO A 39 -10.58 -19.79 -18.30
CA PRO A 39 -10.85 -21.15 -18.73
C PRO A 39 -11.39 -22.00 -17.56
N GLY A 40 -12.55 -22.62 -17.74
CA GLY A 40 -13.24 -23.32 -16.64
C GLY A 40 -14.58 -22.68 -16.26
N GLY A 41 -14.86 -21.45 -16.73
CA GLY A 41 -16.15 -20.77 -16.55
C GLY A 41 -16.15 -19.64 -15.54
N GLY A 42 -15.05 -19.45 -14.82
CA GLY A 42 -14.88 -18.32 -13.87
C GLY A 42 -14.61 -16.98 -14.53
N LEU A 43 -14.54 -15.93 -13.71
CA LEU A 43 -14.29 -14.55 -14.11
C LEU A 43 -13.03 -14.04 -13.40
N ALA A 44 -12.21 -13.27 -14.11
CA ALA A 44 -11.15 -12.45 -13.53
C ALA A 44 -11.38 -10.98 -13.84
N VAL A 45 -11.30 -10.13 -12.82
CA VAL A 45 -11.32 -8.67 -12.94
C VAL A 45 -9.95 -8.13 -12.59
N LEU A 46 -9.36 -7.37 -13.52
CA LEU A 46 -7.98 -6.89 -13.42
C LEU A 46 -7.94 -5.38 -13.18
N PHE A 47 -7.08 -5.00 -12.25
CA PHE A 47 -6.82 -3.60 -11.90
C PHE A 47 -5.38 -3.23 -12.23
N ARG A 48 -5.17 -2.01 -12.75
CA ARG A 48 -3.84 -1.51 -13.15
C ARG A 48 -2.84 -1.47 -11.98
N PHE A 49 -3.32 -1.29 -10.76
CA PHE A 49 -2.52 -1.25 -9.54
C PHE A 49 -2.14 -2.64 -8.98
N GLY A 50 -2.13 -3.65 -9.83
CA GLY A 50 -1.51 -4.95 -9.51
C GLY A 50 -2.43 -5.97 -8.88
N VAL A 51 -3.74 -5.71 -8.78
CA VAL A 51 -4.73 -6.63 -8.21
C VAL A 51 -5.49 -7.36 -9.31
N VAL A 52 -5.74 -8.64 -9.09
CA VAL A 52 -6.68 -9.48 -9.85
C VAL A 52 -7.71 -10.04 -8.88
N VAL A 53 -8.99 -9.91 -9.21
CA VAL A 53 -10.08 -10.50 -8.43
C VAL A 53 -10.71 -11.62 -9.24
N PHE A 54 -10.69 -12.81 -8.69
CA PHE A 54 -11.26 -14.02 -9.29
C PHE A 54 -12.62 -14.33 -8.70
N PHE A 55 -13.52 -14.85 -9.53
CA PHE A 55 -14.84 -15.29 -9.16
C PHE A 55 -15.07 -16.69 -9.70
N ASP A 56 -15.47 -17.62 -8.82
CA ASP A 56 -15.79 -19.02 -9.16
C ASP A 56 -14.65 -19.73 -9.89
N THR A 57 -13.42 -19.57 -9.41
CA THR A 57 -12.21 -20.20 -9.96
C THR A 57 -11.63 -21.21 -8.98
N THR A 58 -10.82 -22.13 -9.50
CA THR A 58 -9.97 -23.03 -8.73
C THR A 58 -8.55 -22.47 -8.65
N GLU A 59 -7.77 -22.87 -7.65
CA GLU A 59 -6.36 -22.47 -7.49
C GLU A 59 -5.49 -22.79 -8.74
N ARG A 60 -5.82 -23.88 -9.44
CA ARG A 60 -5.13 -24.25 -10.68
C ARG A 60 -5.40 -23.25 -11.80
N GLU A 61 -6.66 -22.87 -11.99
CA GLU A 61 -7.08 -21.90 -13.01
C GLU A 61 -6.46 -20.52 -12.73
N GLU A 62 -6.38 -20.11 -11.46
CA GLU A 62 -5.71 -18.89 -11.05
C GLU A 62 -4.21 -18.94 -11.35
N SER A 63 -3.54 -20.06 -11.04
CA SER A 63 -2.12 -20.28 -11.34
C SER A 63 -1.84 -20.22 -12.84
N ASP A 64 -2.65 -20.88 -13.66
CA ASP A 64 -2.55 -20.86 -15.12
C ASP A 64 -2.79 -19.43 -15.66
N PHE A 65 -3.73 -18.71 -15.08
CA PHE A 65 -4.00 -17.32 -15.42
C PHE A 65 -2.82 -16.39 -15.07
N PHE A 66 -2.23 -16.53 -13.88
CA PHE A 66 -1.05 -15.78 -13.49
C PHE A 66 0.16 -16.06 -14.40
N ALA A 67 0.34 -17.28 -14.86
CA ALA A 67 1.37 -17.62 -15.84
C ALA A 67 1.16 -16.85 -17.17
N GLN A 68 -0.08 -16.67 -17.59
CA GLN A 68 -0.43 -15.95 -18.82
C GLN A 68 -0.19 -14.44 -18.70
N ILE A 69 -0.54 -13.81 -17.57
CA ILE A 69 -0.37 -12.36 -17.38
C ILE A 69 1.04 -11.99 -16.92
N GLY A 70 1.87 -12.96 -16.54
CA GLY A 70 3.23 -12.75 -16.02
C GLY A 70 4.07 -11.73 -16.81
N PRO A 71 4.10 -11.79 -18.16
CA PRO A 71 4.82 -10.79 -18.97
C PRO A 71 4.31 -9.35 -18.85
N SER A 72 3.08 -9.16 -18.35
CA SER A 72 2.45 -7.84 -18.16
C SER A 72 2.60 -7.30 -16.74
N LEU A 73 3.23 -8.06 -15.84
CA LEU A 73 3.44 -7.66 -14.45
C LEU A 73 4.69 -6.77 -14.33
N VAL A 74 4.55 -5.65 -13.65
CA VAL A 74 5.66 -4.74 -13.30
C VAL A 74 5.78 -4.70 -11.80
N GLY A 75 7.00 -4.99 -11.28
CA GLY A 75 7.23 -5.05 -9.84
C GLY A 75 6.48 -6.21 -9.18
N ALA A 76 6.62 -7.44 -9.70
CA ALA A 76 5.99 -8.62 -9.12
C ALA A 76 6.35 -8.78 -7.63
N LEU A 77 5.35 -9.03 -6.80
CA LEU A 77 5.54 -9.21 -5.36
C LEU A 77 6.08 -10.61 -5.06
N PRO A 78 7.09 -10.73 -4.19
CA PRO A 78 7.63 -12.03 -3.80
C PRO A 78 6.63 -12.88 -3.01
N LEU A 79 5.72 -12.23 -2.31
CA LEU A 79 4.62 -12.86 -1.59
C LEU A 79 3.34 -12.06 -1.90
N PRO A 80 2.40 -12.64 -2.65
CA PRO A 80 1.11 -12.00 -2.92
C PRO A 80 0.29 -11.83 -1.65
N GLU A 81 -0.43 -10.71 -1.54
CA GLU A 81 -1.46 -10.51 -0.52
C GLU A 81 -2.80 -10.99 -1.05
N THR A 82 -3.61 -11.63 -0.23
CA THR A 82 -4.89 -12.20 -0.67
C THR A 82 -6.01 -11.90 0.30
N GLU A 83 -7.20 -11.69 -0.24
CA GLU A 83 -8.43 -11.55 0.52
C GLU A 83 -9.54 -12.33 -0.14
N GLU A 84 -10.37 -13.01 0.64
CA GLU A 84 -11.40 -13.90 0.13
C GLU A 84 -12.75 -13.59 0.80
N VAL A 85 -13.82 -13.66 0.02
CA VAL A 85 -15.18 -13.56 0.51
C VAL A 85 -16.08 -14.54 -0.22
N GLN A 86 -17.07 -15.09 0.48
CA GLN A 86 -18.10 -15.91 -0.14
C GLN A 86 -19.11 -15.02 -0.84
N VAL A 87 -19.52 -15.39 -2.06
CA VAL A 87 -20.53 -14.67 -2.85
C VAL A 87 -21.71 -15.59 -3.10
N ARG A 88 -22.91 -15.09 -2.85
CA ARG A 88 -24.16 -15.83 -3.06
C ARG A 88 -25.08 -15.05 -4.00
N ILE A 89 -25.58 -15.70 -5.04
CA ILE A 89 -26.59 -15.12 -5.94
C ILE A 89 -27.96 -15.44 -5.37
N ASP A 90 -28.65 -14.42 -4.89
CA ASP A 90 -30.05 -14.52 -4.38
C ASP A 90 -30.83 -13.27 -4.78
N PHE A 91 -31.67 -13.41 -5.83
CA PHE A 91 -32.51 -12.34 -6.38
C PHE A 91 -33.59 -11.84 -5.41
N LYS A 92 -33.81 -12.51 -4.26
CA LYS A 92 -34.78 -12.11 -3.23
C LYS A 92 -34.11 -11.38 -2.08
N ALA A 93 -32.82 -11.56 -1.90
CA ALA A 93 -32.09 -10.97 -0.80
C ALA A 93 -31.75 -9.51 -1.08
N ARG A 94 -31.55 -8.74 -0.01
CA ARG A 94 -30.97 -7.40 -0.13
C ARG A 94 -29.50 -7.53 -0.51
N GLU A 95 -29.06 -6.85 -1.56
CA GLU A 95 -27.65 -6.85 -1.97
C GLU A 95 -26.75 -6.22 -0.90
N GLY A 96 -25.53 -6.77 -0.72
CA GLY A 96 -24.52 -6.39 0.26
C GLY A 96 -24.12 -7.55 1.15
N MET A 97 -23.37 -7.28 2.22
CA MET A 97 -22.98 -8.33 3.18
C MET A 97 -24.19 -8.89 3.93
N GLN A 98 -24.25 -10.20 4.03
CA GLN A 98 -25.22 -10.96 4.82
C GLN A 98 -24.48 -12.07 5.58
N GLY A 99 -24.20 -11.82 6.84
CA GLY A 99 -23.33 -12.68 7.63
C GLY A 99 -21.89 -12.61 7.12
N ASP A 100 -21.36 -13.72 6.64
CA ASP A 100 -20.00 -13.88 6.10
C ASP A 100 -19.94 -13.89 4.56
N ALA A 101 -21.08 -13.64 3.88
CA ALA A 101 -21.20 -13.70 2.43
C ALA A 101 -21.76 -12.40 1.83
N VAL A 102 -21.25 -12.04 0.66
CA VAL A 102 -21.82 -11.00 -0.20
C VAL A 102 -22.99 -11.58 -0.96
N SER A 103 -24.19 -11.03 -0.76
CA SER A 103 -25.38 -11.39 -1.51
C SER A 103 -25.58 -10.45 -2.71
N LEU A 104 -25.78 -11.02 -3.89
CA LEU A 104 -26.04 -10.28 -5.14
C LEU A 104 -27.37 -10.74 -5.74
N ALA A 105 -28.11 -9.81 -6.35
CA ALA A 105 -29.37 -10.11 -7.01
C ALA A 105 -29.19 -10.91 -8.33
N SER A 106 -28.02 -10.81 -8.97
CA SER A 106 -27.70 -11.57 -10.19
C SER A 106 -26.18 -11.67 -10.38
N ASP A 107 -25.76 -12.53 -11.30
CA ASP A 107 -24.38 -12.71 -11.74
C ASP A 107 -23.97 -11.76 -12.89
N GLU A 108 -24.67 -10.61 -13.01
CA GLU A 108 -24.29 -9.57 -13.97
C GLU A 108 -22.85 -9.09 -13.71
N ILE A 109 -22.11 -8.90 -14.80
CA ILE A 109 -20.69 -8.54 -14.75
C ILE A 109 -20.47 -7.26 -13.95
N GLU A 110 -21.34 -6.28 -14.08
CA GLU A 110 -21.26 -4.99 -13.42
C GLU A 110 -21.38 -5.12 -11.90
N ARG A 111 -22.22 -6.03 -11.39
CA ARG A 111 -22.29 -6.34 -9.95
C ARG A 111 -21.00 -6.97 -9.45
N LEU A 112 -20.45 -7.90 -10.22
CA LEU A 112 -19.17 -8.53 -9.89
C LEU A 112 -18.01 -7.54 -9.96
N GLN A 113 -18.05 -6.57 -10.89
CA GLN A 113 -17.08 -5.48 -10.95
C GLN A 113 -17.14 -4.57 -9.71
N VAL A 114 -18.34 -4.29 -9.17
CA VAL A 114 -18.48 -3.53 -7.91
C VAL A 114 -17.86 -4.30 -6.73
N VAL A 115 -18.15 -5.60 -6.61
CA VAL A 115 -17.52 -6.45 -5.59
C VAL A 115 -15.99 -6.49 -5.78
N ALA A 116 -15.54 -6.63 -7.02
CA ALA A 116 -14.12 -6.63 -7.36
C ALA A 116 -13.43 -5.32 -6.98
N ASP A 117 -14.06 -4.17 -7.21
CA ASP A 117 -13.51 -2.86 -6.86
C ASP A 117 -13.27 -2.76 -5.36
N VAL A 118 -14.27 -3.08 -4.55
CA VAL A 118 -14.15 -3.03 -3.08
C VAL A 118 -13.11 -4.03 -2.56
N LEU A 119 -13.13 -5.29 -3.02
CA LEU A 119 -12.13 -6.28 -2.62
C LEU A 119 -10.71 -5.90 -3.05
N SER A 120 -10.57 -5.29 -4.23
CA SER A 120 -9.26 -4.83 -4.70
C SER A 120 -8.69 -3.72 -3.83
N LYS A 121 -9.52 -2.81 -3.35
CA LYS A 121 -9.15 -1.75 -2.41
C LYS A 121 -8.82 -2.33 -1.03
N SER A 122 -9.62 -3.30 -0.56
CA SER A 122 -9.42 -3.95 0.73
C SER A 122 -8.09 -4.71 0.80
N VAL A 123 -7.77 -5.58 -0.17
CA VAL A 123 -6.50 -6.31 -0.20
C VAL A 123 -5.29 -5.37 -0.33
N MET A 124 -5.44 -4.27 -1.06
CA MET A 124 -4.42 -3.23 -1.17
C MET A 124 -4.17 -2.54 0.16
N LEU A 125 -5.23 -2.17 0.88
CA LEU A 125 -5.11 -1.59 2.22
C LEU A 125 -4.45 -2.55 3.19
N ALA A 126 -4.83 -3.85 3.19
CA ALA A 126 -4.22 -4.87 4.02
C ALA A 126 -2.70 -4.96 3.79
N TRP A 127 -2.26 -4.94 2.54
CA TRP A 127 -0.85 -4.95 2.19
C TRP A 127 -0.10 -3.71 2.71
N TYR A 128 -0.69 -2.50 2.58
CA TYR A 128 -0.09 -1.29 3.13
C TYR A 128 -0.06 -1.29 4.65
N GLU A 129 -1.12 -1.76 5.30
CA GLU A 129 -1.21 -1.91 6.77
C GLU A 129 -0.07 -2.78 7.30
N ALA A 130 0.16 -3.95 6.69
CA ALA A 130 1.26 -4.84 7.05
C ALA A 130 2.64 -4.18 6.89
N ARG A 131 2.87 -3.43 5.82
CA ARG A 131 4.15 -2.72 5.59
C ARG A 131 4.37 -1.58 6.59
N ILE A 132 3.31 -0.86 6.96
CA ILE A 132 3.40 0.25 7.91
C ILE A 132 3.63 -0.28 9.32
N GLN A 133 3.06 -1.42 9.68
CA GLN A 133 3.32 -2.07 10.97
C GLN A 133 4.82 -2.30 11.18
N GLY A 134 5.54 -2.81 10.17
CA GLY A 134 6.99 -2.94 10.20
C GLY A 134 7.74 -1.61 10.43
N GLY A 135 7.15 -0.49 10.02
CA GLY A 135 7.69 0.85 10.28
C GLY A 135 7.65 1.27 11.74
N PHE A 136 6.58 0.96 12.46
CA PHE A 136 6.48 1.23 13.89
C PHE A 136 7.49 0.41 14.69
N GLU A 137 7.64 -0.87 14.35
CA GLU A 137 8.60 -1.78 15.02
C GLU A 137 10.04 -1.29 14.95
N LEU A 138 10.36 -0.42 14.00
CA LEU A 138 11.69 0.17 13.84
C LEU A 138 11.86 1.48 14.59
N ILE A 139 10.81 2.28 14.72
CA ILE A 139 10.84 3.57 15.40
C ILE A 139 10.81 3.37 16.91
N GLU A 140 10.06 2.41 17.41
CA GLU A 140 9.89 2.16 18.85
C GLU A 140 11.20 1.91 19.60
N PRO A 141 12.14 1.05 19.13
CA PRO A 141 13.43 0.87 19.78
C PRO A 141 14.29 2.14 19.77
N LEU A 142 14.20 2.96 18.72
CA LEU A 142 14.95 4.21 18.62
C LEU A 142 14.41 5.27 19.59
N ALA A 143 13.09 5.36 19.72
CA ALA A 143 12.44 6.25 20.70
C ALA A 143 12.78 5.82 22.14
N SER A 144 12.74 4.53 22.42
CA SER A 144 13.12 3.96 23.73
C SER A 144 14.62 4.20 24.06
N GLU A 145 15.51 4.04 23.07
CA GLU A 145 16.93 4.34 23.24
C GLU A 145 17.16 5.83 23.51
N LEU A 146 16.46 6.72 22.78
CA LEU A 146 16.51 8.16 23.01
C LEU A 146 16.03 8.53 24.41
N GLN A 147 14.93 7.94 24.87
CA GLN A 147 14.41 8.17 26.23
C GLN A 147 15.43 7.76 27.30
N ARG A 148 16.06 6.61 27.15
CA ARG A 148 16.99 6.04 28.14
C ARG A 148 18.36 6.72 28.16
N THR A 149 18.90 7.09 27.01
CA THR A 149 20.29 7.55 26.86
C THR A 149 20.41 9.03 26.48
N GLY A 150 19.32 9.67 26.09
CA GLY A 150 19.34 10.98 25.45
C GLY A 150 20.11 11.00 24.12
N ARG A 151 20.40 9.82 23.55
CA ARG A 151 21.22 9.68 22.34
C ARG A 151 20.58 8.71 21.36
N ILE A 152 20.71 9.02 20.07
CA ILE A 152 20.31 8.12 18.98
C ILE A 152 21.59 7.44 18.50
N GLY A 153 21.67 6.12 18.65
CA GLY A 153 22.85 5.32 18.31
C GLY A 153 23.03 5.08 16.82
N ALA A 154 24.00 4.23 16.48
CA ALA A 154 24.34 3.88 15.08
C ALA A 154 23.20 3.20 14.31
N ARG A 155 22.17 2.69 15.00
CA ARG A 155 20.94 2.11 14.40
C ARG A 155 20.14 3.10 13.56
N ALA A 156 20.29 4.41 13.80
CA ALA A 156 19.65 5.45 12.99
C ALA A 156 20.08 5.47 11.50
N ARG A 157 21.19 4.82 11.14
CA ARG A 157 21.64 4.74 9.74
C ARG A 157 20.66 3.97 8.83
N GLY A 158 19.89 3.02 9.39
CA GLY A 158 18.85 2.31 8.68
C GLY A 158 17.54 3.11 8.50
N LEU A 159 17.33 4.11 9.36
CA LEU A 159 16.10 4.90 9.42
C LEU A 159 15.82 5.65 8.11
N SER A 160 16.85 6.29 7.51
CA SER A 160 16.71 7.03 6.26
C SER A 160 16.24 6.14 5.10
N ARG A 161 16.73 4.91 5.01
CA ARG A 161 16.30 3.96 3.97
C ARG A 161 14.83 3.56 4.15
N GLN A 162 14.41 3.38 5.38
CA GLN A 162 13.04 2.98 5.70
C GLN A 162 12.05 4.12 5.58
N ILE A 163 12.44 5.35 5.96
CA ILE A 163 11.67 6.55 5.62
C ILE A 163 11.48 6.63 4.10
N GLY A 164 12.54 6.39 3.32
CA GLY A 164 12.46 6.35 1.87
C GLY A 164 11.47 5.30 1.37
N ALA A 165 11.47 4.09 1.93
CA ALA A 165 10.52 3.04 1.59
C ALA A 165 9.07 3.42 1.94
N MET A 166 8.86 4.08 3.08
CA MET A 166 7.53 4.56 3.50
C MET A 166 7.02 5.71 2.63
N LEU A 167 7.89 6.69 2.32
CA LEU A 167 7.55 7.78 1.41
C LEU A 167 7.21 7.25 0.01
N LEU A 168 7.94 6.23 -0.44
CA LEU A 168 7.62 5.54 -1.70
C LEU A 168 6.26 4.84 -1.62
N SER A 169 5.96 4.14 -0.53
CA SER A 169 4.64 3.52 -0.30
C SER A 169 3.53 4.57 -0.27
N GLN A 170 3.75 5.69 0.40
CA GLN A 170 2.81 6.82 0.41
C GLN A 170 2.58 7.39 -1.01
N HIS A 171 3.65 7.55 -1.78
CA HIS A 171 3.56 8.02 -3.17
C HIS A 171 2.79 7.03 -4.06
N LEU A 172 3.03 5.74 -3.90
CA LEU A 172 2.33 4.68 -4.64
C LEU A 172 0.83 4.62 -4.25
N MET A 173 0.51 4.82 -2.97
CA MET A 173 -0.89 4.94 -2.52
C MET A 173 -1.58 6.15 -3.14
N ALA A 174 -0.93 7.32 -3.11
CA ALA A 174 -1.50 8.56 -3.64
C ALA A 174 -1.64 8.56 -5.16
N GLY A 175 -0.80 7.80 -5.89
CA GLY A 175 -0.78 7.77 -7.35
C GLY A 175 -1.37 6.51 -7.99
N GLY A 176 -1.63 5.46 -7.19
CA GLY A 176 -1.99 4.14 -7.72
C GLY A 176 -3.42 3.70 -7.45
N VAL A 177 -3.97 4.07 -6.32
CA VAL A 177 -5.33 3.69 -5.91
C VAL A 177 -6.05 4.94 -5.43
N GLU A 178 -6.95 5.43 -6.26
CA GLU A 178 -7.93 6.44 -5.86
C GLU A 178 -8.97 5.74 -4.97
N VAL A 179 -8.54 5.42 -3.71
CA VAL A 179 -9.38 4.69 -2.75
C VAL A 179 -10.68 5.46 -2.49
N ASP A 180 -10.60 6.79 -2.52
CA ASP A 180 -11.75 7.68 -2.29
C ASP A 180 -12.64 7.84 -3.53
N ASP A 181 -12.18 7.45 -4.72
CA ASP A 181 -12.95 7.62 -5.93
C ASP A 181 -13.95 6.47 -6.14
N LYS A 182 -15.15 6.87 -6.55
CA LYS A 182 -16.17 5.92 -6.98
C LYS A 182 -15.77 5.29 -8.31
N PRO A 183 -16.00 3.97 -8.49
CA PRO A 183 -15.78 3.32 -9.78
C PRO A 183 -16.51 4.05 -10.92
N GLU A 184 -15.81 4.26 -12.05
CA GLU A 184 -16.43 4.87 -13.25
C GLU A 184 -17.70 4.14 -13.68
N LEU A 185 -17.77 2.84 -13.46
CA LEU A 185 -18.95 2.01 -13.70
C LEU A 185 -20.24 2.59 -13.08
N LEU A 186 -20.15 3.24 -11.91
CA LEU A 186 -21.35 3.81 -11.24
C LEU A 186 -21.90 5.05 -11.94
N TRP A 187 -21.17 5.69 -12.85
CA TRP A 187 -21.70 6.74 -13.71
C TRP A 187 -22.66 6.18 -14.76
N ASP A 188 -22.37 4.97 -15.26
CA ASP A 188 -23.21 4.29 -16.26
C ASP A 188 -24.33 3.46 -15.59
N ARG A 189 -24.10 2.98 -14.35
CA ARG A 189 -25.00 2.09 -13.61
C ARG A 189 -25.26 2.63 -12.19
N PRO A 190 -25.96 3.78 -12.06
CA PRO A 190 -26.20 4.44 -10.75
C PRO A 190 -27.02 3.57 -9.78
N GLU A 191 -27.79 2.60 -10.26
CA GLU A 191 -28.52 1.66 -9.41
C GLU A 191 -27.62 0.76 -8.56
N LEU A 192 -26.34 0.57 -8.95
CA LEU A 192 -25.35 -0.20 -8.21
C LEU A 192 -24.66 0.60 -7.09
N GLU A 193 -24.87 1.92 -7.03
CA GLU A 193 -24.28 2.77 -5.98
C GLU A 193 -24.66 2.31 -4.57
N GLY A 194 -25.90 1.87 -4.38
CA GLY A 194 -26.35 1.33 -3.11
C GLY A 194 -25.64 0.04 -2.70
N LEU A 195 -25.27 -0.83 -3.64
CA LEU A 195 -24.44 -2.00 -3.38
C LEU A 195 -23.00 -1.58 -3.02
N PHE A 196 -22.42 -0.68 -3.81
CA PHE A 196 -21.06 -0.17 -3.58
C PHE A 196 -20.90 0.43 -2.18
N ILE A 197 -21.78 1.35 -1.76
CA ILE A 197 -21.72 2.00 -0.44
C ILE A 197 -21.79 0.96 0.67
N ARG A 198 -22.70 -0.01 0.59
CA ARG A 198 -22.83 -1.05 1.63
C ARG A 198 -21.58 -1.93 1.75
N LEU A 199 -20.94 -2.26 0.63
CA LEU A 199 -19.71 -3.04 0.64
C LEU A 199 -18.52 -2.18 1.13
N GLU A 200 -18.43 -0.93 0.68
CA GLU A 200 -17.40 0.02 1.11
C GLU A 200 -17.43 0.24 2.62
N ASP A 201 -18.64 0.39 3.21
CA ASP A 201 -18.84 0.53 4.65
C ASP A 201 -18.49 -0.78 5.39
N GLU A 202 -18.89 -1.94 4.88
CA GLU A 202 -18.64 -3.23 5.52
C GLU A 202 -17.14 -3.61 5.55
N PHE A 203 -16.41 -3.30 4.47
CA PHE A 203 -14.96 -3.49 4.38
C PHE A 203 -14.16 -2.35 5.02
N GLU A 204 -14.84 -1.35 5.61
CA GLU A 204 -14.26 -0.18 6.28
C GLU A 204 -13.21 0.55 5.41
N ILE A 205 -13.44 0.60 4.09
CA ILE A 205 -12.43 1.08 3.12
C ILE A 205 -11.96 2.50 3.44
N LYS A 206 -12.91 3.43 3.68
CA LYS A 206 -12.59 4.83 3.98
C LYS A 206 -11.90 5.00 5.35
N GLU A 207 -12.40 4.31 6.37
CA GLU A 207 -11.89 4.35 7.72
C GLU A 207 -10.46 3.81 7.78
N ARG A 208 -10.22 2.65 7.17
CA ARG A 208 -8.89 2.03 7.07
C ARG A 208 -7.92 2.93 6.31
N HIS A 209 -8.35 3.49 5.16
CA HIS A 209 -7.54 4.44 4.41
C HIS A 209 -7.17 5.67 5.24
N ALA A 210 -8.14 6.32 5.90
CA ALA A 210 -7.90 7.48 6.74
C ALA A 210 -6.95 7.17 7.92
N LEU A 211 -7.09 6.02 8.55
CA LEU A 211 -6.19 5.56 9.61
C LEU A 211 -4.78 5.31 9.10
N LEU A 212 -4.67 4.71 7.91
CA LEU A 212 -3.40 4.41 7.26
C LEU A 212 -2.62 5.70 6.94
N VAL A 213 -3.29 6.70 6.35
CA VAL A 213 -2.70 8.02 6.06
C VAL A 213 -2.20 8.69 7.34
N ARG A 214 -2.98 8.66 8.42
CA ARG A 214 -2.57 9.20 9.73
C ARG A 214 -1.36 8.49 10.32
N LYS A 215 -1.30 7.16 10.22
CA LYS A 215 -0.16 6.34 10.67
C LYS A 215 1.11 6.69 9.89
N ILE A 216 1.03 6.83 8.57
CA ILE A 216 2.15 7.22 7.71
C ILE A 216 2.66 8.61 8.08
N ASP A 217 1.77 9.58 8.26
CA ASP A 217 2.15 10.93 8.65
C ASP A 217 2.85 10.96 10.01
N LEU A 218 2.33 10.24 11.00
CA LEU A 218 2.96 10.11 12.31
C LEU A 218 4.38 9.52 12.22
N ILE A 219 4.55 8.43 11.48
CA ILE A 219 5.85 7.79 11.27
C ILE A 219 6.81 8.76 10.58
N SER A 220 6.37 9.42 9.52
CA SER A 220 7.18 10.36 8.75
C SER A 220 7.67 11.53 9.61
N ARG A 221 6.79 12.15 10.40
CA ARG A 221 7.15 13.24 11.33
C ARG A 221 8.11 12.77 12.42
N THR A 222 7.85 11.62 13.03
CA THR A 222 8.71 11.05 14.06
C THR A 222 10.11 10.77 13.51
N ALA A 223 10.18 10.17 12.33
CA ALA A 223 11.42 9.86 11.65
C ALA A 223 12.22 11.12 11.28
N GLN A 224 11.55 12.18 10.77
CA GLN A 224 12.18 13.48 10.50
C GLN A 224 12.75 14.10 11.78
N THR A 225 12.01 14.07 12.88
CA THR A 225 12.48 14.57 14.18
C THR A 225 13.72 13.84 14.65
N LEU A 226 13.74 12.50 14.55
CA LEU A 226 14.90 11.69 14.92
C LEU A 226 16.13 12.01 14.05
N LEU A 227 15.95 12.23 12.75
CA LEU A 227 17.04 12.64 11.84
C LEU A 227 17.58 14.03 12.18
N GLN A 228 16.72 15.00 12.48
CA GLN A 228 17.14 16.34 12.88
C GLN A 228 17.95 16.33 14.17
N LEU A 229 17.53 15.55 15.18
CA LEU A 229 18.27 15.36 16.42
C LEU A 229 19.66 14.73 16.20
N GLN A 230 19.78 13.85 15.19
CA GLN A 230 21.07 13.26 14.82
C GLN A 230 22.00 14.28 14.14
N GLN A 231 21.47 15.10 13.21
CA GLN A 231 22.25 16.09 12.45
C GLN A 231 22.78 17.23 13.32
N GLY A 232 21.98 17.72 14.26
CA GLY A 232 22.37 18.82 15.15
C GLY A 232 23.65 18.56 15.96
N ARG A 233 23.98 17.29 16.22
CA ARG A 233 25.22 16.92 16.94
C ARG A 233 26.49 16.96 16.10
N HIS A 234 26.40 16.81 14.79
CA HIS A 234 27.56 16.97 13.91
C HIS A 234 27.99 18.42 13.79
N SER A 235 27.05 19.35 13.80
CA SER A 235 27.33 20.80 13.78
C SER A 235 28.11 21.25 15.03
N LEU A 236 27.69 20.82 16.21
CA LEU A 236 28.37 21.18 17.47
C LEU A 236 29.82 20.67 17.54
N ARG A 237 30.14 19.54 16.94
CA ARG A 237 31.52 19.03 16.89
C ARG A 237 32.41 19.87 15.97
N LEU A 238 31.87 20.29 14.83
CA LEU A 238 32.57 21.16 13.89
C LEU A 238 32.82 22.55 14.51
N GLU A 239 31.83 23.10 15.21
CA GLU A 239 31.99 24.35 15.98
C GLU A 239 33.06 24.22 17.05
N LEU A 240 33.08 23.13 17.81
CA LEU A 240 34.13 22.87 18.82
C LEU A 240 35.53 22.77 18.20
N TYR A 241 35.67 22.12 17.03
CA TYR A 241 36.95 22.06 16.32
C TYR A 241 37.42 23.44 15.87
N ILE A 242 36.51 24.27 15.36
CA ILE A 242 36.82 25.66 14.95
C ILE A 242 37.28 26.47 16.17
N VAL A 243 36.56 26.40 17.29
CA VAL A 243 36.94 27.08 18.52
C VAL A 243 38.32 26.61 19.03
N ILE A 244 38.62 25.33 19.05
CA ILE A 244 39.92 24.80 19.43
C ILE A 244 41.03 25.34 18.50
N LEU A 245 40.81 25.37 17.17
CA LEU A 245 41.74 25.90 16.20
C LEU A 245 42.05 27.39 16.45
N ILE A 246 41.03 28.19 16.72
CA ILE A 246 41.16 29.63 17.03
C ILE A 246 41.96 29.81 18.33
N VAL A 247 41.71 29.02 19.38
CA VAL A 247 42.44 29.08 20.63
C VAL A 247 43.92 28.72 20.42
N VAL A 248 44.21 27.70 19.63
CA VAL A 248 45.61 27.30 19.30
C VAL A 248 46.30 28.41 18.50
N GLU A 249 45.65 29.06 17.57
CA GLU A 249 46.20 30.15 16.79
C GLU A 249 46.53 31.38 17.67
N ILE A 250 45.63 31.73 18.58
CA ILE A 250 45.85 32.79 19.54
C ILE A 250 47.07 32.49 20.44
N LEU A 251 47.20 31.24 20.94
CA LEU A 251 48.35 30.82 21.78
C LEU A 251 49.66 30.87 21.00
N LEU A 252 49.69 30.45 19.75
CA LEU A 252 50.87 30.52 18.89
C LEU A 252 51.28 31.96 18.62
N THR A 253 50.30 32.86 18.33
CA THR A 253 50.56 34.24 18.10
C THR A 253 51.14 34.94 19.37
N LEU A 254 50.58 34.62 20.53
CA LEU A 254 51.12 35.12 21.82
C LEU A 254 52.51 34.59 22.07
N TYR A 255 52.79 33.31 21.81
CA TYR A 255 54.11 32.73 21.94
C TYR A 255 55.12 33.41 21.03
N GLU A 256 54.82 33.64 19.75
CA GLU A 256 55.66 34.40 18.82
C GLU A 256 55.93 35.83 19.30
N LEU A 257 54.94 36.50 19.82
CA LEU A 257 55.06 37.89 20.32
C LEU A 257 55.99 38.00 21.55
N PHE A 258 55.87 37.01 22.47
CA PHE A 258 56.66 37.04 23.69
C PHE A 258 58.11 36.52 23.53
N PHE A 259 58.33 35.52 22.67
CA PHE A 259 59.63 34.85 22.54
C PHE A 259 60.44 35.30 21.31
N ARG A 260 59.87 36.03 20.38
CA ARG A 260 60.56 36.50 19.19
C ARG A 260 61.01 37.98 19.30
N GLN A 261 60.66 38.66 20.38
CA GLN A 261 61.09 40.02 20.70
C GLN A 261 62.13 40.06 21.85
N GLY A 262 62.69 38.92 22.23
CA GLY A 262 63.82 38.79 23.19
C GLY A 262 65.11 38.32 22.45
#